data_dee0f9fec2a70db4c6286bb0adb383c3
#
_entry.id   dee0f9fec2a70db4c6286bb0adb383c3
#
_cell.length_a   1.000
_cell.length_b   1.000
_cell.length_c   1.000
_cell.angle_alpha   90.00
_cell.angle_beta   90.00
_cell.angle_gamma   90.00
#
_symmetry.space_group_name_H-M   'P 1'
#
loop_
_entity.id
_entity.type
_entity.pdbx_description
1 polymer ?
#
loop_
_entity_poly.entity_id
_entity_poly.type
_entity_poly.pdbx_seq_one_letter_code
_entity_poly.pdbx_strand_id
1 'polypeptide(L)'
;PDKGMSISLASGNKLRCVPSHFMHSPGQFSLFDERSRILFSGDIGAAVFEKEEDETLFIDDFQKHIPLIEPFHVRYMAANKIVKRWVEAVRLLNPSVIAPQHGAVYTDDKVELFLDWLSHLQCGIDYLDRLF
;
A
#
# COMPACT_ATOMS: atom_id res chain seq x y z
N PRO A 1 -8.68 17.66 6.21
CA PRO A 1 -7.83 16.82 5.36
C PRO A 1 -7.43 15.50 6.05
N ASP A 2 -7.02 15.52 7.34
CA ASP A 2 -6.45 14.36 8.04
C ASP A 2 -7.37 13.12 8.10
N LYS A 3 -8.67 13.31 7.95
CA LYS A 3 -9.65 12.21 7.89
C LYS A 3 -9.93 11.71 6.47
N GLY A 4 -9.20 12.24 5.50
CA GLY A 4 -9.49 12.03 4.08
C GLY A 4 -10.51 13.00 3.52
N MET A 5 -10.66 13.00 2.22
CA MET A 5 -11.62 13.83 1.49
C MET A 5 -11.96 13.18 0.14
N SER A 6 -13.07 13.60 -0.45
CA SER A 6 -13.42 13.27 -1.84
C SER A 6 -13.22 14.49 -2.72
N ILE A 7 -12.65 14.27 -3.89
CA ILE A 7 -12.41 15.28 -4.93
C ILE A 7 -13.30 14.93 -6.13
N SER A 8 -14.16 15.83 -6.55
CA SER A 8 -14.95 15.67 -7.77
C SER A 8 -14.18 16.26 -8.96
N LEU A 9 -13.98 15.48 -10.01
CA LEU A 9 -13.36 15.93 -11.24
C LEU A 9 -14.40 16.53 -12.18
N ALA A 10 -13.97 17.37 -13.12
CA ALA A 10 -14.85 17.96 -14.14
C ALA A 10 -15.53 16.88 -15.01
N SER A 11 -14.95 15.71 -15.14
CA SER A 11 -15.52 14.53 -15.82
C SER A 11 -16.70 13.87 -15.08
N GLY A 12 -16.99 14.30 -13.84
CA GLY A 12 -17.95 13.67 -12.94
C GLY A 12 -17.37 12.52 -12.12
N ASN A 13 -16.14 12.10 -12.38
CA ASN A 13 -15.46 11.07 -11.58
C ASN A 13 -15.12 11.61 -10.18
N LYS A 14 -15.02 10.70 -9.21
CA LYS A 14 -14.59 11.01 -7.85
C LYS A 14 -13.30 10.30 -7.51
N LEU A 15 -12.40 11.06 -6.91
CA LEU A 15 -11.21 10.55 -6.28
C LEU A 15 -11.37 10.66 -4.77
N ARG A 16 -10.97 9.62 -4.05
CA ARG A 16 -11.01 9.61 -2.58
C ARG A 16 -9.60 9.59 -2.03
N CYS A 17 -9.26 10.60 -1.25
CA CYS A 17 -8.02 10.62 -0.46
C CYS A 17 -8.21 9.72 0.76
N VAL A 18 -7.44 8.66 0.83
CA VAL A 18 -7.45 7.67 1.93
C VAL A 18 -6.27 7.98 2.84
N PRO A 19 -6.51 8.35 4.12
CA PRO A 19 -5.42 8.62 5.05
C PRO A 19 -4.50 7.41 5.20
N SER A 20 -3.21 7.63 5.02
CA SER A 20 -2.13 6.66 5.22
C SER A 20 -1.01 7.27 6.08
N HIS A 21 -1.41 8.07 7.06
CA HIS A 21 -0.50 8.77 7.96
C HIS A 21 0.45 7.79 8.65
N PHE A 22 1.71 8.17 8.72
CA PHE A 22 2.79 7.37 9.32
C PHE A 22 3.09 6.04 8.60
N MET A 23 2.54 5.87 7.40
CA MET A 23 2.92 4.77 6.53
C MET A 23 3.92 5.30 5.50
N HIS A 24 5.16 5.50 5.93
CA HIS A 24 6.29 6.15 5.37
C HIS A 24 6.43 7.63 5.80
N SER A 25 5.41 8.45 5.73
CA SER A 25 5.48 9.84 6.18
C SER A 25 4.27 10.28 7.02
N PRO A 26 4.41 11.31 7.88
CA PRO A 26 3.35 11.74 8.78
C PRO A 26 2.05 12.19 8.11
N GLY A 27 2.13 12.78 6.90
CA GLY A 27 1.00 13.38 6.20
C GLY A 27 0.60 12.66 4.91
N GLN A 28 0.92 11.39 4.77
CA GLN A 28 0.69 10.63 3.54
C GLN A 28 -0.78 10.29 3.31
N PHE A 29 -1.17 10.26 2.04
CA PHE A 29 -2.47 9.80 1.56
C PHE A 29 -2.28 8.84 0.38
N SER A 30 -3.14 7.82 0.33
CA SER A 30 -3.38 7.06 -0.89
C SER A 30 -4.55 7.68 -1.65
N LEU A 31 -4.62 7.50 -2.97
CA LEU A 31 -5.66 8.06 -3.81
C LEU A 31 -6.46 6.93 -4.47
N PHE A 32 -7.75 6.85 -4.20
CA PHE A 32 -8.63 5.85 -4.78
C PHE A 32 -9.52 6.48 -5.86
N ASP A 33 -9.46 5.97 -7.08
CA ASP A 33 -10.39 6.30 -8.15
C ASP A 33 -11.62 5.39 -8.07
N GLU A 34 -12.77 5.98 -7.73
CA GLU A 34 -14.01 5.23 -7.54
C GLU A 34 -14.53 4.58 -8.83
N ARG A 35 -14.19 5.12 -9.99
CA ARG A 35 -14.64 4.61 -11.30
C ARG A 35 -13.83 3.39 -11.74
N SER A 36 -12.52 3.52 -11.77
CA SER A 36 -11.62 2.44 -12.19
C SER A 36 -11.37 1.42 -11.07
N ARG A 37 -11.67 1.78 -9.83
CA ARG A 37 -11.37 1.02 -8.61
C ARG A 37 -9.87 0.76 -8.44
N ILE A 38 -9.05 1.69 -8.90
CA ILE A 38 -7.61 1.69 -8.71
C ILE A 38 -7.26 2.49 -7.46
N LEU A 39 -6.49 1.89 -6.58
CA LEU A 39 -5.86 2.56 -5.44
C LEU A 39 -4.41 2.87 -5.78
N PHE A 40 -4.09 4.14 -5.94
CA PHE A 40 -2.72 4.64 -6.02
C PHE A 40 -2.20 4.79 -4.60
N SER A 41 -1.39 3.84 -4.18
CA SER A 41 -1.04 3.67 -2.76
C SER A 41 0.20 4.45 -2.31
N GLY A 42 0.86 5.17 -3.23
CA GLY A 42 2.15 5.80 -2.95
C GLY A 42 3.21 4.72 -2.74
N ASP A 43 4.00 4.82 -1.67
CA ASP A 43 5.02 3.82 -1.39
C ASP A 43 4.51 2.57 -0.64
N ILE A 44 3.21 2.50 -0.35
CA ILE A 44 2.62 1.30 0.24
C ILE A 44 2.47 0.24 -0.84
N GLY A 45 3.23 -0.83 -0.73
CA GLY A 45 3.36 -1.87 -1.75
C GLY A 45 4.60 -1.72 -2.63
N ALA A 46 5.44 -0.70 -2.37
CA ALA A 46 6.68 -0.48 -3.12
C ALA A 46 7.62 -1.69 -3.01
N ALA A 47 8.17 -2.10 -4.15
CA ALA A 47 9.16 -3.16 -4.26
C ALA A 47 10.52 -2.59 -4.67
N VAL A 48 11.58 -3.22 -4.16
CA VAL A 48 12.97 -2.91 -4.54
C VAL A 48 13.51 -4.08 -5.32
N PHE A 49 13.76 -3.88 -6.60
CA PHE A 49 14.41 -4.88 -7.46
C PHE A 49 15.93 -4.66 -7.43
N GLU A 50 16.68 -5.75 -7.46
CA GLU A 50 18.16 -5.67 -7.50
C GLU A 50 18.66 -5.19 -8.86
N LYS A 51 17.92 -5.50 -9.94
CA LYS A 51 18.27 -5.14 -11.31
C LYS A 51 17.03 -4.67 -12.06
N GLU A 52 17.21 -3.71 -12.98
CA GLU A 52 16.13 -3.21 -13.84
C GLU A 52 15.51 -4.31 -14.71
N GLU A 53 16.30 -5.30 -15.14
CA GLU A 53 15.82 -6.44 -15.95
C GLU A 53 14.86 -7.38 -15.21
N ASP A 54 14.84 -7.32 -13.88
CA ASP A 54 13.95 -8.12 -13.02
C ASP A 54 12.61 -7.39 -12.73
N GLU A 55 12.49 -6.12 -13.14
CA GLU A 55 11.28 -5.33 -12.95
C GLU A 55 10.13 -5.87 -13.80
N THR A 56 9.00 -6.08 -13.16
CA THR A 56 7.76 -6.51 -13.78
C THR A 56 6.65 -5.51 -13.50
N LEU A 57 5.75 -5.30 -14.48
CA LEU A 57 4.60 -4.42 -14.28
C LEU A 57 3.56 -5.03 -13.34
N PHE A 58 3.36 -6.35 -13.43
CA PHE A 58 2.38 -7.07 -12.63
C PHE A 58 3.04 -8.18 -11.83
N ILE A 59 2.52 -8.44 -10.63
CA ILE A 59 2.97 -9.52 -9.78
C ILE A 59 2.42 -10.84 -10.29
N ASP A 60 3.30 -11.76 -10.65
CA ASP A 60 2.94 -13.12 -11.06
C ASP A 60 2.75 -14.02 -9.83
N ASP A 61 3.76 -14.08 -8.97
CA ASP A 61 3.78 -14.90 -7.75
C ASP A 61 3.99 -14.01 -6.52
N PHE A 62 2.96 -13.88 -5.69
CA PHE A 62 3.03 -13.02 -4.51
C PHE A 62 4.05 -13.50 -3.47
N GLN A 63 4.23 -14.81 -3.30
CA GLN A 63 5.19 -15.35 -2.35
C GLN A 63 6.64 -14.98 -2.72
N LYS A 64 6.94 -14.98 -4.02
CA LYS A 64 8.24 -14.53 -4.54
C LYS A 64 8.41 -13.01 -4.48
N HIS A 65 7.30 -12.28 -4.43
CA HIS A 65 7.32 -10.83 -4.34
C HIS A 65 7.56 -10.30 -2.93
N ILE A 66 7.18 -11.06 -1.88
CA ILE A 66 7.35 -10.66 -0.47
C ILE A 66 8.79 -10.20 -0.15
N PRO A 67 9.86 -10.91 -0.52
CA PRO A 67 11.23 -10.46 -0.22
C PRO A 67 11.60 -9.11 -0.82
N LEU A 68 10.92 -8.68 -1.88
CA LEU A 68 11.16 -7.40 -2.55
C LEU A 68 10.48 -6.23 -1.83
N ILE A 69 9.38 -6.49 -1.13
CA ILE A 69 8.56 -5.46 -0.46
C ILE A 69 8.83 -5.39 1.06
N GLU A 70 9.13 -6.51 1.70
CA GLU A 70 9.22 -6.62 3.16
C GLU A 70 10.28 -5.70 3.77
N PRO A 71 11.53 -5.62 3.27
CA PRO A 71 12.57 -4.80 3.89
C PRO A 71 12.20 -3.32 3.97
N PHE A 72 11.54 -2.79 2.94
CA PHE A 72 11.06 -1.41 2.93
C PHE A 72 9.95 -1.21 3.97
N HIS A 73 8.92 -2.05 3.95
CA HIS A 73 7.77 -1.89 4.84
C HIS A 73 8.10 -2.10 6.31
N VAL A 74 8.94 -3.09 6.63
CA VAL A 74 9.42 -3.31 8.00
C VAL A 74 10.14 -2.08 8.55
N ARG A 75 10.93 -1.42 7.70
CA ARG A 75 11.78 -0.30 8.14
C ARG A 75 11.04 1.03 8.21
N TYR A 76 10.16 1.30 7.26
CA TYR A 76 9.62 2.65 7.08
C TYR A 76 8.18 2.84 7.57
N MET A 77 7.41 1.79 7.75
CA MET A 77 6.08 1.90 8.38
C MET A 77 6.24 2.06 9.90
N ALA A 78 5.46 2.98 10.51
CA ALA A 78 5.67 3.32 11.91
C ALA A 78 5.33 2.17 12.87
N ALA A 79 4.24 1.45 12.63
CA ALA A 79 3.80 0.31 13.44
C ALA A 79 2.67 -0.47 12.75
N ASN A 80 2.53 -1.75 13.07
CA ASN A 80 1.44 -2.59 12.59
C ASN A 80 0.04 -2.01 12.89
N LYS A 81 -0.13 -1.33 14.01
CA LYS A 81 -1.40 -0.70 14.38
C LYS A 81 -1.89 0.29 13.32
N ILE A 82 -0.99 1.10 12.75
CA ILE A 82 -1.31 2.07 11.70
C ILE A 82 -1.63 1.32 10.39
N VAL A 83 -0.80 0.35 10.06
CA VAL A 83 -0.96 -0.50 8.88
C VAL A 83 -2.32 -1.20 8.85
N LYS A 84 -2.73 -1.81 9.96
CA LYS A 84 -4.07 -2.44 10.09
C LYS A 84 -5.20 -1.45 9.84
N ARG A 85 -5.12 -0.23 10.36
CA ARG A 85 -6.13 0.81 10.11
C ARG A 85 -6.27 1.16 8.64
N TRP A 86 -5.15 1.28 7.96
CA TRP A 86 -5.17 1.54 6.52
C TRP A 86 -5.75 0.35 5.75
N VAL A 87 -5.34 -0.88 6.07
CA VAL A 87 -5.88 -2.11 5.44
C VAL A 87 -7.41 -2.20 5.63
N GLU A 88 -7.92 -1.94 6.84
CA GLU A 88 -9.35 -1.91 7.12
C GLU A 88 -10.09 -0.89 6.23
N ALA A 89 -9.54 0.32 6.12
CA ALA A 89 -10.11 1.37 5.27
C ALA A 89 -10.10 0.99 3.79
N VAL A 90 -9.00 0.40 3.30
CA VAL A 90 -8.84 -0.03 1.91
C VAL A 90 -9.77 -1.19 1.57
N ARG A 91 -9.94 -2.17 2.46
CA ARG A 91 -10.89 -3.27 2.27
C ARG A 91 -12.33 -2.78 2.10
N LEU A 92 -12.74 -1.74 2.82
CA LEU A 92 -14.07 -1.12 2.64
C LEU A 92 -14.25 -0.47 1.26
N LEU A 93 -13.17 0.00 0.64
CA LEU A 93 -13.20 0.53 -0.73
C LEU A 93 -13.22 -0.58 -1.78
N ASN A 94 -12.74 -1.76 -1.42
CA ASN A 94 -12.68 -2.93 -2.28
C ASN A 94 -12.02 -2.63 -3.64
N PRO A 95 -10.75 -2.18 -3.67
CA PRO A 95 -10.05 -1.90 -4.92
C PRO A 95 -9.87 -3.17 -5.75
N SER A 96 -9.94 -3.05 -7.07
CA SER A 96 -9.58 -4.13 -8.00
C SER A 96 -8.09 -4.14 -8.33
N VAL A 97 -7.43 -3.01 -8.10
CA VAL A 97 -5.99 -2.82 -8.36
C VAL A 97 -5.39 -1.95 -7.25
N ILE A 98 -4.21 -2.33 -6.78
CA ILE A 98 -3.34 -1.46 -5.97
C ILE A 98 -2.09 -1.16 -6.80
N ALA A 99 -1.86 0.12 -7.06
CA ALA A 99 -0.76 0.62 -7.86
C ALA A 99 0.18 1.46 -6.99
N PRO A 100 1.28 0.89 -6.50
CA PRO A 100 2.30 1.64 -5.79
C PRO A 100 3.09 2.54 -6.75
N GLN A 101 3.79 3.52 -6.20
CA GLN A 101 4.62 4.45 -6.97
C GLN A 101 5.87 3.76 -7.53
N HIS A 102 6.39 2.76 -6.82
CA HIS A 102 7.57 1.99 -7.18
C HIS A 102 7.28 0.49 -7.10
N GLY A 103 7.80 -0.28 -8.06
CA GLY A 103 7.61 -1.72 -8.08
C GLY A 103 6.43 -2.17 -8.95
N ALA A 104 5.89 -3.33 -8.64
CA ALA A 104 4.86 -3.97 -9.44
C ALA A 104 3.43 -3.70 -8.93
N VAL A 105 2.47 -3.81 -9.83
CA VAL A 105 1.04 -3.58 -9.58
C VAL A 105 0.38 -4.86 -9.08
N TYR A 106 -0.46 -4.72 -8.07
CA TYR A 106 -1.26 -5.80 -7.48
C TYR A 106 -2.62 -5.86 -8.18
N THR A 107 -2.95 -7.00 -8.76
CA THR A 107 -4.23 -7.28 -9.42
C THR A 107 -4.81 -8.60 -8.91
N ASP A 108 -6.07 -8.84 -9.19
CA ASP A 108 -6.77 -10.09 -8.90
C ASP A 108 -6.63 -10.51 -7.43
N ASP A 109 -6.25 -11.75 -7.18
CA ASP A 109 -6.02 -12.30 -5.84
C ASP A 109 -4.84 -11.65 -5.10
N LYS A 110 -3.88 -11.04 -5.83
CA LYS A 110 -2.71 -10.38 -5.22
C LYS A 110 -3.10 -9.17 -4.39
N VAL A 111 -4.22 -8.49 -4.70
CA VAL A 111 -4.74 -7.39 -3.89
C VAL A 111 -5.03 -7.88 -2.46
N GLU A 112 -5.81 -8.95 -2.30
CA GLU A 112 -6.16 -9.45 -0.97
C GLU A 112 -4.98 -10.15 -0.29
N LEU A 113 -4.14 -10.88 -1.04
CA LEU A 113 -2.92 -11.48 -0.49
C LEU A 113 -1.98 -10.41 0.08
N PHE A 114 -1.83 -9.28 -0.60
CA PHE A 114 -1.04 -8.15 -0.12
C PHE A 114 -1.65 -7.51 1.13
N LEU A 115 -2.96 -7.23 1.13
CA LEU A 115 -3.64 -6.64 2.27
C LEU A 115 -3.59 -7.57 3.50
N ASP A 116 -3.71 -8.87 3.30
CA ASP A 116 -3.60 -9.85 4.37
C ASP A 116 -2.18 -9.90 4.93
N TRP A 117 -1.17 -10.04 4.08
CA TRP A 117 0.24 -10.00 4.49
C TRP A 117 0.57 -8.72 5.26
N LEU A 118 0.17 -7.57 4.71
CA LEU A 118 0.45 -6.27 5.30
C LEU A 118 -0.22 -6.12 6.68
N SER A 119 -1.43 -6.64 6.84
CA SER A 119 -2.16 -6.60 8.13
C SER A 119 -1.45 -7.34 9.27
N HIS A 120 -0.62 -8.33 8.93
CA HIS A 120 0.15 -9.13 9.90
C HIS A 120 1.60 -8.69 10.04
N LEU A 121 2.05 -7.73 9.22
CA LEU A 121 3.43 -7.27 9.21
C LEU A 121 3.79 -6.58 10.52
N GLN A 122 4.82 -7.08 11.20
CA GLN A 122 5.48 -6.35 12.29
C GLN A 122 6.45 -5.33 11.68
N CYS A 123 6.36 -4.06 12.04
CA CYS A 123 7.15 -3.00 11.41
C CYS A 123 7.43 -1.84 12.37
N GLY A 124 8.43 -1.04 12.04
CA GLY A 124 8.80 0.14 12.79
C GLY A 124 9.01 -0.14 14.27
N ILE A 125 8.24 0.51 15.13
CA ILE A 125 8.37 0.39 16.58
C ILE A 125 7.99 -0.99 17.13
N ASP A 126 7.31 -1.84 16.37
CA ASP A 126 7.03 -3.22 16.79
C ASP A 126 8.32 -4.06 16.92
N TYR A 127 9.41 -3.59 16.31
CA TYR A 127 10.72 -4.26 16.33
C TYR A 127 11.68 -3.72 17.40
N LEU A 128 11.26 -2.73 18.21
CA LEU A 128 12.18 -2.09 19.18
C LEU A 128 12.88 -3.10 20.08
N ASP A 129 12.15 -4.07 20.63
CA ASP A 129 12.72 -5.10 21.51
C ASP A 129 13.73 -6.05 20.82
N ARG A 130 13.79 -6.04 19.49
CA ARG A 130 14.74 -6.82 18.70
C ARG A 130 15.93 -5.99 18.21
N LEU A 131 15.83 -4.66 18.27
CA LEU A 131 16.85 -3.73 17.79
C LEU A 131 17.76 -3.23 18.92
N PHE A 132 17.34 -3.35 20.14
CA PHE A 132 18.03 -2.95 21.38
C PHE A 132 18.10 -4.07 22.38
#